data_b74d9373e60f0809a3d4f7b2d6072e90
#
_entry.id   b74d9373e60f0809a3d4f7b2d6072e90
#
_cell.length_a   1.000
_cell.length_b   1.000
_cell.length_c   1.000
_cell.angle_alpha   90.00
_cell.angle_beta   90.00
_cell.angle_gamma   90.00
#
_symmetry.space_group_name_H-M   'P 1'
#
loop_
_entity.id
_entity.type
_entity.pdbx_description
1 polymer ?
#
loop_
_entity_poly.entity_id
_entity_poly.type
_entity_poly.pdbx_seq_one_letter_code
_entity_poly.pdbx_strand_id
1 'polypeptide(L)'
;NSADKESISIPVSVETKKGLLMQSDFFLSTKELVEVMSVFMKKSRMPISIRGQEEYNNIFMPIDSAIKKANIRKSEIDYVLLIGGSAQNPFIQEVLKNYFEDSDILVPQDLQTHVSKGAAIHSLLMNGMNKCIIQPITSEPIFVITKDITNKVLIPAGTTIPCDTVVIDDLMPTKDYQEAIELPICVGSPNKMLFNLK
;
A
#
# COMPACT_ATOMS: atom_id res chain seq x y z
N ASN A 1 -38.31 -9.58 12.86
CA ASN A 1 -37.26 -9.27 11.90
C ASN A 1 -36.72 -7.85 12.11
N SER A 2 -36.13 -7.59 13.29
CA SER A 2 -35.58 -6.29 13.65
C SER A 2 -34.04 -6.29 13.69
N ALA A 3 -33.40 -7.23 13.03
CA ALA A 3 -31.95 -7.42 13.07
C ALA A 3 -31.14 -6.62 12.01
N ASP A 4 -31.80 -5.86 11.12
CA ASP A 4 -31.15 -5.24 9.96
C ASP A 4 -30.93 -3.72 10.06
N LYS A 5 -31.01 -3.14 11.26
CA LYS A 5 -30.76 -1.70 11.44
C LYS A 5 -29.72 -1.47 12.51
N GLU A 6 -28.47 -1.44 12.11
CA GLU A 6 -27.44 -0.79 12.96
C GLU A 6 -27.59 0.74 12.79
N SER A 7 -28.00 1.40 13.87
CA SER A 7 -27.99 2.86 13.92
C SER A 7 -26.61 3.33 14.34
N ILE A 8 -25.95 4.08 13.49
CA ILE A 8 -24.74 4.80 13.87
C ILE A 8 -25.17 6.21 14.24
N SER A 9 -25.21 6.52 15.54
CA SER A 9 -25.42 7.87 16.03
C SER A 9 -24.09 8.62 16.00
N ILE A 10 -23.80 9.26 14.88
CA ILE A 10 -22.69 10.20 14.75
C ILE A 10 -23.29 11.56 14.48
N PRO A 11 -23.16 12.55 15.41
CA PRO A 11 -23.58 13.91 15.11
C PRO A 11 -22.69 14.47 14.00
N VAL A 12 -23.26 14.73 12.85
CA VAL A 12 -22.55 15.36 11.74
C VAL A 12 -23.08 16.78 11.60
N SER A 13 -22.19 17.75 11.66
CA SER A 13 -22.47 19.14 11.31
C SER A 13 -21.86 19.46 9.95
N VAL A 14 -22.68 19.88 9.01
CA VAL A 14 -22.23 20.29 7.68
C VAL A 14 -22.59 21.75 7.47
N GLU A 15 -21.60 22.58 7.19
CA GLU A 15 -21.80 23.96 6.82
C GLU A 15 -22.30 24.05 5.38
N THR A 16 -23.49 24.57 5.18
CA THR A 16 -24.09 24.73 3.85
C THR A 16 -24.26 26.22 3.53
N LYS A 17 -24.46 26.55 2.25
CA LYS A 17 -24.78 27.94 1.83
C LYS A 17 -26.02 28.51 2.50
N LYS A 18 -26.85 27.70 3.14
CA LYS A 18 -28.09 28.09 3.85
C LYS A 18 -27.95 28.09 5.37
N GLY A 19 -26.74 27.79 5.91
CA GLY A 19 -26.44 27.70 7.33
C GLY A 19 -25.94 26.30 7.75
N LEU A 20 -25.76 26.12 9.05
CA LEU A 20 -25.30 24.88 9.65
C LEU A 20 -26.43 23.85 9.67
N LEU A 21 -26.26 22.74 8.98
CA LEU A 21 -27.14 21.58 9.08
C LEU A 21 -26.59 20.65 10.16
N MET A 22 -27.34 20.46 11.23
CA MET A 22 -27.03 19.48 12.28
C MET A 22 -28.00 18.32 12.15
N GLN A 23 -27.44 17.12 11.96
CA GLN A 23 -28.24 15.88 11.96
C GLN A 23 -27.64 14.93 13.00
N SER A 24 -28.48 14.51 13.95
CA SER A 24 -28.05 13.69 15.09
C SER A 24 -28.07 12.20 14.83
N ASP A 25 -28.90 11.72 13.90
CA ASP A 25 -29.09 10.29 13.68
C ASP A 25 -29.02 9.95 12.19
N PHE A 26 -28.03 9.11 11.84
CA PHE A 26 -27.95 8.48 10.54
C PHE A 26 -28.30 7.01 10.67
N PHE A 27 -29.24 6.57 9.85
CA PHE A 27 -29.56 5.14 9.72
C PHE A 27 -29.01 4.64 8.41
N LEU A 28 -28.16 3.62 8.49
CA LEU A 28 -27.65 2.90 7.33
C LEU A 28 -28.09 1.46 7.45
N SER A 29 -28.91 1.00 6.53
CA SER A 29 -29.27 -0.42 6.45
C SER A 29 -28.10 -1.23 5.89
N THR A 30 -28.03 -2.53 6.23
CA THR A 30 -27.05 -3.44 5.66
C THR A 30 -27.09 -3.42 4.13
N LYS A 31 -28.28 -3.32 3.53
CA LYS A 31 -28.43 -3.24 2.08
C LYS A 31 -27.79 -2.00 1.48
N GLU A 32 -28.02 -0.82 2.08
CA GLU A 32 -27.40 0.43 1.63
C GLU A 32 -25.88 0.40 1.81
N LEU A 33 -25.41 -0.15 2.94
CA LEU A 33 -23.97 -0.33 3.16
C LEU A 33 -23.35 -1.22 2.07
N VAL A 34 -23.94 -2.37 1.78
CA VAL A 34 -23.48 -3.29 0.71
C VAL A 34 -23.51 -2.60 -0.64
N GLU A 35 -24.54 -1.81 -0.95
CA GLU A 35 -24.65 -1.08 -2.20
C GLU A 35 -23.51 -0.06 -2.36
N VAL A 36 -23.26 0.76 -1.33
CA VAL A 36 -22.15 1.72 -1.30
C VAL A 36 -20.81 1.00 -1.40
N MET A 37 -20.60 -0.03 -0.60
CA MET A 37 -19.35 -0.81 -0.60
C MET A 37 -19.12 -1.55 -1.93
N SER A 38 -20.18 -2.00 -2.59
CA SER A 38 -20.07 -2.73 -3.86
C SER A 38 -19.35 -1.93 -4.96
N VAL A 39 -19.40 -0.60 -4.88
CA VAL A 39 -18.69 0.29 -5.80
C VAL A 39 -17.18 0.07 -5.74
N PHE A 40 -16.64 -0.16 -4.55
CA PHE A 40 -15.22 -0.41 -4.33
C PHE A 40 -14.83 -1.89 -4.50
N MET A 41 -15.81 -2.78 -4.53
CA MET A 41 -15.64 -4.23 -4.62
C MET A 41 -15.89 -4.78 -6.04
N LYS A 42 -16.12 -3.94 -7.04
CA LYS A 42 -16.30 -4.36 -8.43
C LYS A 42 -14.98 -4.35 -9.18
N LYS A 43 -14.63 -5.49 -9.76
CA LYS A 43 -13.38 -5.69 -10.55
C LYS A 43 -13.32 -4.85 -11.85
N SER A 44 -14.43 -4.27 -12.28
CA SER A 44 -14.59 -3.66 -13.61
C SER A 44 -14.23 -2.19 -13.73
N ARG A 45 -13.72 -1.53 -12.68
CA ARG A 45 -13.31 -0.13 -12.77
C ARG A 45 -11.86 -0.04 -13.23
N MET A 46 -11.64 0.67 -14.35
CA MET A 46 -10.30 1.03 -14.78
C MET A 46 -9.66 2.04 -13.80
N PRO A 47 -8.33 1.96 -13.60
CA PRO A 47 -7.62 2.96 -12.79
C PRO A 47 -7.82 4.34 -13.41
N ILE A 48 -8.08 5.32 -12.55
CA ILE A 48 -8.12 6.72 -12.96
C ILE A 48 -6.69 7.23 -12.78
N SER A 49 -6.07 7.68 -13.86
CA SER A 49 -4.78 8.36 -13.78
C SER A 49 -5.01 9.85 -13.51
N ILE A 50 -4.69 10.27 -12.29
CA ILE A 50 -4.69 11.69 -11.93
C ILE A 50 -3.23 12.14 -11.80
N ARG A 51 -2.82 13.15 -12.57
CA ARG A 51 -1.46 13.71 -12.57
C ARG A 51 -0.36 12.68 -12.82
N GLY A 52 -0.63 11.65 -13.64
CA GLY A 52 0.34 10.61 -13.98
C GLY A 52 0.56 9.56 -12.88
N GLN A 53 -0.23 9.57 -11.81
CA GLN A 53 -0.26 8.51 -10.80
C GLN A 53 -1.50 7.66 -11.01
N GLU A 54 -1.33 6.34 -10.96
CA GLU A 54 -2.46 5.41 -10.96
C GLU A 54 -3.17 5.49 -9.61
N GLU A 55 -4.46 5.86 -9.61
CA GLU A 55 -5.29 5.80 -8.43
C GLU A 55 -6.07 4.49 -8.39
N TYR A 56 -5.94 3.78 -7.28
CA TYR A 56 -6.70 2.57 -7.04
C TYR A 56 -8.13 2.92 -6.64
N ASN A 57 -9.10 2.47 -7.45
CA ASN A 57 -10.51 2.73 -7.21
C ASN A 57 -11.29 1.51 -6.71
N ASN A 58 -10.64 0.38 -6.50
CA ASN A 58 -11.19 -0.82 -5.88
C ASN A 58 -10.12 -1.62 -5.14
N ILE A 59 -10.54 -2.57 -4.29
CA ILE A 59 -9.62 -3.36 -3.45
C ILE A 59 -8.78 -4.36 -4.25
N PHE A 60 -9.20 -4.75 -5.44
CA PHE A 60 -8.50 -5.75 -6.24
C PHE A 60 -7.27 -5.19 -6.95
N MET A 61 -7.29 -3.90 -7.30
CA MET A 61 -6.18 -3.29 -8.01
C MET A 61 -4.84 -3.34 -7.28
N PRO A 62 -4.74 -2.95 -5.98
CA PRO A 62 -3.50 -3.11 -5.24
C PRO A 62 -3.11 -4.58 -5.07
N ILE A 63 -4.08 -5.49 -4.94
CA ILE A 63 -3.83 -6.92 -4.87
C ILE A 63 -3.23 -7.43 -6.18
N ASP A 64 -3.89 -7.16 -7.32
CA ASP A 64 -3.40 -7.56 -8.65
C ASP A 64 -2.01 -6.96 -8.95
N SER A 65 -1.78 -5.70 -8.55
CA SER A 65 -0.49 -5.05 -8.67
C SER A 65 0.60 -5.75 -7.85
N ALA A 66 0.29 -6.15 -6.61
CA ALA A 66 1.23 -6.86 -5.75
C ALA A 66 1.57 -8.25 -6.31
N ILE A 67 0.57 -9.01 -6.75
CA ILE A 67 0.73 -10.33 -7.39
C ILE A 67 1.61 -10.21 -8.64
N LYS A 68 1.32 -9.22 -9.49
CA LYS A 68 2.10 -8.94 -10.69
C LYS A 68 3.55 -8.56 -10.38
N LYS A 69 3.78 -7.69 -9.39
CA LYS A 69 5.13 -7.31 -8.94
C LYS A 69 5.91 -8.49 -8.38
N ALA A 70 5.24 -9.38 -7.66
CA ALA A 70 5.85 -10.62 -7.15
C ALA A 70 6.12 -11.66 -8.26
N ASN A 71 5.58 -11.46 -9.46
CA ASN A 71 5.67 -12.38 -10.59
C ASN A 71 5.19 -13.80 -10.26
N ILE A 72 4.09 -13.89 -9.49
CA ILE A 72 3.43 -15.13 -9.12
C ILE A 72 2.02 -15.18 -9.70
N ARG A 73 1.43 -16.36 -9.75
CA ARG A 73 0.01 -16.53 -10.10
C ARG A 73 -0.84 -16.49 -8.84
N LYS A 74 -2.07 -16.04 -8.95
CA LYS A 74 -3.03 -16.04 -7.84
C LYS A 74 -3.22 -17.43 -7.23
N SER A 75 -3.22 -18.48 -8.05
CA SER A 75 -3.33 -19.88 -7.62
C SER A 75 -2.09 -20.42 -6.87
N GLU A 76 -1.00 -19.66 -6.81
CA GLU A 76 0.20 -20.01 -6.03
C GLU A 76 0.17 -19.42 -4.62
N ILE A 77 -0.92 -18.73 -4.27
CA ILE A 77 -1.12 -18.16 -2.94
C ILE A 77 -1.91 -19.17 -2.10
N ASP A 78 -1.25 -19.79 -1.13
CA ASP A 78 -1.89 -20.75 -0.23
C ASP A 78 -2.72 -20.07 0.86
N TYR A 79 -2.25 -18.93 1.36
CA TYR A 79 -2.87 -18.23 2.50
C TYR A 79 -3.03 -16.75 2.25
N VAL A 80 -4.19 -16.20 2.61
CA VAL A 80 -4.47 -14.76 2.65
C VAL A 80 -4.79 -14.35 4.07
N LEU A 81 -3.90 -13.58 4.69
CA LEU A 81 -4.08 -13.08 6.04
C LEU A 81 -4.78 -11.72 6.02
N LEU A 82 -5.96 -11.64 6.62
CA LEU A 82 -6.71 -10.39 6.78
C LEU A 82 -6.37 -9.73 8.11
N ILE A 83 -5.86 -8.51 8.10
CA ILE A 83 -5.52 -7.72 9.28
C ILE A 83 -6.06 -6.30 9.19
N GLY A 84 -6.18 -5.64 10.34
CA GLY A 84 -6.72 -4.29 10.45
C GLY A 84 -8.22 -4.22 10.64
N GLY A 85 -8.73 -3.08 11.12
CA GLY A 85 -10.13 -2.90 11.50
C GLY A 85 -11.13 -3.11 10.36
N SER A 86 -10.80 -2.70 9.14
CA SER A 86 -11.66 -2.89 7.97
C SER A 86 -11.87 -4.37 7.61
N ALA A 87 -10.92 -5.23 7.96
CA ALA A 87 -11.02 -6.67 7.74
C ALA A 87 -12.05 -7.36 8.66
N GLN A 88 -12.60 -6.67 9.65
CA GLN A 88 -13.71 -7.15 10.47
C GLN A 88 -15.03 -7.19 9.70
N ASN A 89 -15.14 -6.46 8.59
CA ASN A 89 -16.36 -6.41 7.82
C ASN A 89 -16.59 -7.75 7.10
N PRO A 90 -17.68 -8.49 7.39
CA PRO A 90 -17.98 -9.78 6.77
C PRO A 90 -18.09 -9.71 5.25
N PHE A 91 -18.57 -8.59 4.71
CA PHE A 91 -18.70 -8.40 3.27
C PHE A 91 -17.33 -8.36 2.58
N ILE A 92 -16.34 -7.71 3.20
CA ILE A 92 -14.95 -7.71 2.68
C ILE A 92 -14.36 -9.11 2.72
N GLN A 93 -14.59 -9.85 3.81
CA GLN A 93 -14.11 -11.22 3.95
C GLN A 93 -14.71 -12.14 2.88
N GLU A 94 -16.02 -12.03 2.65
CA GLU A 94 -16.71 -12.81 1.62
C GLU A 94 -16.20 -12.50 0.21
N VAL A 95 -16.05 -11.22 -0.12
CA VAL A 95 -15.55 -10.78 -1.42
C VAL A 95 -14.13 -11.27 -1.67
N LEU A 96 -13.25 -11.21 -0.66
CA LEU A 96 -11.89 -11.71 -0.78
C LEU A 96 -11.82 -13.24 -0.83
N LYS A 97 -12.69 -13.94 -0.11
CA LYS A 97 -12.82 -15.40 -0.20
C LYS A 97 -13.22 -15.83 -1.62
N ASN A 98 -14.18 -15.15 -2.22
CA ASN A 98 -14.58 -15.40 -3.59
C ASN A 98 -13.52 -14.99 -4.62
N TYR A 99 -12.65 -14.06 -4.27
CA TYR A 99 -11.54 -13.65 -5.13
C TYR A 99 -10.37 -14.65 -5.09
N PHE A 100 -10.06 -15.18 -3.92
CA PHE A 100 -9.01 -16.16 -3.67
C PHE A 100 -9.60 -17.55 -3.44
N GLU A 101 -10.23 -18.11 -4.47
CA GLU A 101 -10.98 -19.39 -4.40
C GLU A 101 -10.10 -20.57 -3.97
N ASP A 102 -8.80 -20.53 -4.36
CA ASP A 102 -7.83 -21.60 -4.11
C ASP A 102 -7.02 -21.37 -2.82
N SER A 103 -7.26 -20.27 -2.09
CA SER A 103 -6.46 -19.89 -0.92
C SER A 103 -7.25 -19.97 0.38
N ASP A 104 -6.61 -20.31 1.48
CA ASP A 104 -7.18 -20.24 2.81
C ASP A 104 -7.19 -18.81 3.34
N ILE A 105 -8.36 -18.30 3.70
CA ILE A 105 -8.50 -16.96 4.30
C ILE A 105 -8.34 -17.05 5.80
N LEU A 106 -7.27 -16.45 6.33
CA LEU A 106 -6.96 -16.40 7.75
C LEU A 106 -7.44 -15.06 8.33
N VAL A 107 -8.36 -15.16 9.30
CA VAL A 107 -8.92 -13.98 10.00
C VAL A 107 -8.61 -14.10 11.49
N PRO A 108 -7.53 -13.47 12.00
CA PRO A 108 -7.21 -13.49 13.42
C PRO A 108 -8.29 -12.80 14.27
N GLN A 109 -8.43 -13.24 15.54
CA GLN A 109 -9.42 -12.64 16.46
C GLN A 109 -9.09 -11.20 16.83
N ASP A 110 -7.82 -10.80 16.79
CA ASP A 110 -7.30 -9.51 17.23
C ASP A 110 -6.85 -8.62 16.08
N LEU A 111 -7.66 -8.51 15.04
CA LEU A 111 -7.37 -7.81 13.78
C LEU A 111 -6.78 -6.40 13.95
N GLN A 112 -7.27 -5.62 14.92
CA GLN A 112 -6.84 -4.23 15.14
C GLN A 112 -5.45 -4.12 15.77
N THR A 113 -5.08 -5.07 16.64
CA THR A 113 -3.82 -5.02 17.39
C THR A 113 -2.76 -5.97 16.84
N HIS A 114 -3.07 -6.71 15.78
CA HIS A 114 -2.17 -7.75 15.24
C HIS A 114 -0.81 -7.16 14.81
N VAL A 115 -0.82 -6.03 14.11
CA VAL A 115 0.41 -5.35 13.65
C VAL A 115 1.24 -4.85 14.83
N SER A 116 0.62 -4.22 15.83
CA SER A 116 1.33 -3.71 17.02
C SER A 116 1.92 -4.82 17.87
N LYS A 117 1.21 -5.95 18.00
CA LYS A 117 1.75 -7.15 18.67
C LYS A 117 2.95 -7.73 17.91
N GLY A 118 2.85 -7.82 16.58
CA GLY A 118 3.95 -8.25 15.72
C GLY A 118 5.18 -7.34 15.86
N ALA A 119 4.98 -6.03 15.87
CA ALA A 119 6.05 -5.06 16.08
C ALA A 119 6.71 -5.19 17.46
N ALA A 120 5.92 -5.42 18.51
CA ALA A 120 6.44 -5.64 19.86
C ALA A 120 7.28 -6.92 19.95
N ILE A 121 6.80 -8.02 19.36
CA ILE A 121 7.55 -9.28 19.28
C ILE A 121 8.85 -9.08 18.49
N HIS A 122 8.79 -8.41 17.34
CA HIS A 122 9.98 -8.12 16.53
C HIS A 122 11.01 -7.30 17.31
N SER A 123 10.56 -6.24 18.03
CA SER A 123 11.44 -5.43 18.87
C SER A 123 12.09 -6.26 20.00
N LEU A 124 11.35 -7.15 20.65
CA LEU A 124 11.90 -8.04 21.67
C LEU A 124 12.96 -8.98 21.09
N LEU A 125 12.71 -9.56 19.93
CA LEU A 125 13.65 -10.46 19.27
C LEU A 125 14.92 -9.74 18.82
N MET A 126 14.78 -8.56 18.23
CA MET A 126 15.91 -7.74 17.77
C MET A 126 16.75 -7.24 18.95
N ASN A 127 16.12 -6.56 19.92
CA ASN A 127 16.83 -5.83 20.97
C ASN A 127 17.11 -6.70 22.21
N GLY A 128 16.24 -7.67 22.50
CA GLY A 128 16.39 -8.54 23.68
C GLY A 128 17.17 -9.81 23.38
N MET A 129 17.06 -10.37 22.19
CA MET A 129 17.64 -11.66 21.84
C MET A 129 18.66 -11.59 20.69
N ASN A 130 18.89 -10.42 20.13
CA ASN A 130 19.75 -10.18 18.97
C ASN A 130 19.42 -11.11 17.76
N LYS A 131 18.12 -11.40 17.56
CA LYS A 131 17.60 -12.24 16.48
C LYS A 131 16.78 -11.41 15.51
N CYS A 132 17.24 -11.31 14.25
CA CYS A 132 16.48 -10.70 13.18
C CYS A 132 15.66 -11.78 12.46
N ILE A 133 14.33 -11.79 12.65
CA ILE A 133 13.43 -12.71 11.95
C ILE A 133 12.92 -12.10 10.65
N ILE A 134 12.72 -10.77 10.64
CA ILE A 134 12.23 -10.03 9.48
C ILE A 134 13.39 -9.23 8.92
N GLN A 135 13.84 -9.61 7.73
CA GLN A 135 14.85 -8.88 6.99
C GLN A 135 14.18 -7.87 6.08
N PRO A 136 14.29 -6.55 6.35
CA PRO A 136 13.74 -5.54 5.44
C PRO A 136 14.48 -5.58 4.10
N ILE A 137 13.74 -5.34 3.03
CA ILE A 137 14.25 -5.26 1.66
C ILE A 137 13.76 -4.00 0.98
N THR A 138 14.45 -3.55 -0.06
CA THR A 138 13.97 -2.49 -0.94
C THR A 138 12.79 -2.98 -1.78
N SER A 139 11.65 -2.30 -1.73
CA SER A 139 10.46 -2.65 -2.52
C SER A 139 10.58 -2.28 -4.00
N GLU A 140 11.39 -1.25 -4.29
CA GLU A 140 11.59 -0.70 -5.63
C GLU A 140 13.09 -0.37 -5.81
N PRO A 141 13.61 -0.36 -7.06
CA PRO A 141 15.01 -0.01 -7.29
C PRO A 141 15.26 1.47 -6.98
N ILE A 142 16.43 1.76 -6.44
CA ILE A 142 16.95 3.13 -6.28
C ILE A 142 17.96 3.35 -7.41
N PHE A 143 17.82 4.45 -8.10
CA PHE A 143 18.66 4.76 -9.26
C PHE A 143 18.94 6.26 -9.40
N VAL A 144 19.99 6.60 -10.12
CA VAL A 144 20.29 7.96 -10.56
C VAL A 144 19.89 8.15 -12.02
N ILE A 145 19.37 9.33 -12.35
CA ILE A 145 19.09 9.70 -13.73
C ILE A 145 20.32 10.35 -14.32
N THR A 146 20.82 9.80 -15.43
CA THR A 146 21.94 10.34 -16.19
C THR A 146 21.45 11.23 -17.34
N LYS A 147 22.36 11.95 -17.99
CA LYS A 147 22.06 12.92 -19.07
C LYS A 147 21.19 12.35 -20.20
N ASP A 148 21.39 11.11 -20.56
CA ASP A 148 20.64 10.45 -21.66
C ASP A 148 19.28 9.92 -21.21
N ILE A 149 18.78 10.37 -20.03
CA ILE A 149 17.54 9.91 -19.40
C ILE A 149 17.58 8.37 -19.16
N THR A 150 18.79 7.84 -19.07
CA THR A 150 18.98 6.43 -18.69
C THR A 150 19.02 6.32 -17.17
N ASN A 151 18.42 5.25 -16.66
CA ASN A 151 18.39 4.97 -15.23
C ASN A 151 19.59 4.08 -14.88
N LYS A 152 20.56 4.63 -14.15
CA LYS A 152 21.60 3.80 -13.57
C LYS A 152 21.16 3.29 -12.20
N VAL A 153 20.88 1.99 -12.11
CA VAL A 153 20.44 1.39 -10.85
C VAL A 153 21.59 1.35 -9.86
N LEU A 154 21.36 1.91 -8.68
CA LEU A 154 22.29 1.93 -7.55
C LEU A 154 22.01 0.77 -6.61
N ILE A 155 20.76 0.59 -6.24
CA ILE A 155 20.29 -0.47 -5.36
C ILE A 155 19.10 -1.15 -6.05
N PRO A 156 19.24 -2.43 -6.45
CA PRO A 156 18.14 -3.18 -7.03
C PRO A 156 16.97 -3.37 -6.06
N ALA A 157 15.76 -3.57 -6.59
CA ALA A 157 14.64 -4.03 -5.79
C ALA A 157 14.95 -5.41 -5.20
N GLY A 158 14.48 -5.68 -3.99
CA GLY A 158 14.74 -6.92 -3.26
C GLY A 158 16.10 -6.95 -2.52
N THR A 159 16.89 -5.86 -2.58
CA THR A 159 18.15 -5.78 -1.82
C THR A 159 17.85 -5.70 -0.33
N THR A 160 18.51 -6.52 0.48
CA THR A 160 18.40 -6.51 1.95
C THR A 160 18.92 -5.22 2.55
N ILE A 161 18.26 -4.74 3.63
CA ILE A 161 18.64 -3.51 4.33
C ILE A 161 19.03 -3.88 5.78
N PRO A 162 20.18 -3.35 6.31
CA PRO A 162 21.15 -2.51 5.62
C PRO A 162 21.92 -3.26 4.55
N CYS A 163 22.26 -2.57 3.46
CA CYS A 163 23.12 -3.10 2.41
C CYS A 163 24.54 -2.51 2.50
N ASP A 164 25.47 -3.15 1.82
CA ASP A 164 26.83 -2.65 1.69
C ASP A 164 26.89 -1.31 0.95
N THR A 165 27.98 -0.57 1.17
CA THR A 165 28.20 0.68 0.46
C THR A 165 28.30 0.46 -1.04
N VAL A 166 27.47 1.16 -1.79
CA VAL A 166 27.52 1.14 -3.27
C VAL A 166 28.49 2.24 -3.73
N VAL A 167 29.53 1.83 -4.43
CA VAL A 167 30.50 2.76 -5.04
C VAL A 167 30.18 2.88 -6.53
N ILE A 168 30.16 4.10 -7.03
CA ILE A 168 29.93 4.41 -8.45
C ILE A 168 31.16 5.17 -8.94
N ASP A 169 31.89 4.57 -9.84
CA ASP A 169 33.17 5.07 -10.36
C ASP A 169 33.12 5.44 -11.85
N ASP A 170 31.98 5.23 -12.50
CA ASP A 170 31.77 5.39 -13.95
C ASP A 170 30.85 6.57 -14.33
N LEU A 171 30.56 7.49 -13.39
CA LEU A 171 29.88 8.74 -13.68
C LEU A 171 30.86 9.79 -14.15
N MET A 172 30.56 10.43 -15.27
CA MET A 172 31.39 11.48 -15.85
C MET A 172 30.62 12.80 -15.91
N PRO A 173 31.28 13.96 -15.81
CA PRO A 173 30.69 15.25 -16.06
C PRO A 173 30.09 15.30 -17.47
N THR A 174 28.97 16.00 -17.65
CA THR A 174 28.33 16.13 -18.97
C THR A 174 28.97 17.18 -19.87
N LYS A 175 29.82 18.03 -19.29
CA LYS A 175 30.58 19.10 -19.98
C LYS A 175 31.97 19.21 -19.38
N ASP A 176 32.93 19.57 -20.19
CA ASP A 176 34.26 19.94 -19.73
C ASP A 176 34.16 21.17 -18.79
N TYR A 177 34.96 21.19 -17.74
CA TYR A 177 34.99 22.27 -16.73
C TYR A 177 33.65 22.53 -16.01
N GLN A 178 32.85 21.50 -15.80
CA GLN A 178 31.61 21.61 -15.05
C GLN A 178 31.90 21.83 -13.56
N GLU A 179 31.45 22.97 -13.01
CA GLU A 179 31.70 23.37 -11.61
C GLU A 179 30.76 22.69 -10.61
N ALA A 180 29.59 22.23 -11.06
CA ALA A 180 28.61 21.56 -10.23
C ALA A 180 27.97 20.39 -10.96
N ILE A 181 27.72 19.32 -10.26
CA ILE A 181 27.03 18.12 -10.75
C ILE A 181 25.76 17.92 -9.93
N GLU A 182 24.64 17.77 -10.60
CA GLU A 182 23.39 17.38 -9.98
C GLU A 182 23.12 15.92 -10.24
N LEU A 183 22.86 15.18 -9.17
CA LEU A 183 22.55 13.75 -9.21
C LEU A 183 21.13 13.50 -8.63
N PRO A 184 20.11 13.50 -9.47
CA PRO A 184 18.75 13.19 -9.05
C PRO A 184 18.63 11.69 -8.70
N ILE A 185 18.43 11.39 -7.43
CA ILE A 185 18.21 10.04 -6.93
C ILE A 185 16.71 9.77 -6.89
N CYS A 186 16.29 8.72 -7.57
CA CYS A 186 14.89 8.34 -7.71
C CYS A 186 14.63 6.93 -7.20
N VAL A 187 13.37 6.64 -6.88
CA VAL A 187 12.90 5.32 -6.45
C VAL A 187 11.74 4.85 -7.33
N GLY A 188 11.86 3.64 -7.88
CA GLY A 188 10.82 2.98 -8.67
C GLY A 188 10.57 3.61 -10.04
N SER A 189 10.42 4.94 -10.11
CA SER A 189 10.22 5.66 -11.37
C SER A 189 10.93 7.02 -11.36
N PRO A 190 11.26 7.58 -12.54
CA PRO A 190 11.90 8.91 -12.66
C PRO A 190 11.11 10.05 -12.03
N ASN A 191 9.80 9.89 -11.92
CA ASN A 191 8.91 10.90 -11.34
C ASN A 191 8.92 10.90 -9.80
N LYS A 192 9.52 9.88 -9.18
CA LYS A 192 9.62 9.74 -7.72
C LYS A 192 11.04 10.07 -7.26
N MET A 193 11.42 11.33 -7.34
CA MET A 193 12.71 11.79 -6.84
C MET A 193 12.72 11.81 -5.32
N LEU A 194 13.73 11.15 -4.71
CA LEU A 194 13.98 11.15 -3.27
C LEU A 194 14.70 12.43 -2.85
N PHE A 195 15.77 12.73 -3.53
CA PHE A 195 16.59 13.92 -3.30
C PHE A 195 17.52 14.17 -4.49
N ASN A 196 18.08 15.36 -4.55
CA ASN A 196 19.06 15.76 -5.53
C ASN A 196 20.37 16.13 -4.82
N LEU A 197 21.42 15.41 -5.11
CA LEU A 197 22.78 15.75 -4.65
C LEU A 197 23.35 16.82 -5.54
N LYS A 198 23.94 17.86 -4.92
CA LYS A 198 24.60 18.98 -5.60
C LYS A 198 26.03 19.10 -5.14
#